data_e4d34210ea4f6f5ded965e5e5204f04b
#
_entry.id   e4d34210ea4f6f5ded965e5e5204f04b
#
_cell.length_a   1.000
_cell.length_b   1.000
_cell.length_c   1.000
_cell.angle_alpha   90.00
_cell.angle_beta   90.00
_cell.angle_gamma   90.00
#
_symmetry.space_group_name_H-M   'P 1'
#
loop_
_entity.id
_entity.type
_entity.pdbx_description
1 polymer ?
#
loop_
_entity_poly.entity_id
_entity_poly.type
_entity_poly.pdbx_seq_one_letter_code
_entity_poly.pdbx_strand_id
1 'polypeptide(L)'
;MDEEEMDVEALLDRAYESEDAEEVEALVARALEIEPDNPEALLLRADLTDDDEERLSILQGALEAVKAVLKEEGVEEEAYEENPLGTVYLALMQRAAFTLYGVGDDERAMELIERLLRHDLDDNGAVRSLYYRILIEQNEWQLILSRTMQDEDHQLGWAYARLCAAFMLAPKGADRGTAARMFWEALIMSPNVPFYMLGYFAEPADDS
;
A
#
# COMPACT_ATOMS: atom_id res chain seq x y z
N MET A 1 -2.28 -34.76 -7.05
CA MET A 1 -3.48 -34.33 -7.76
C MET A 1 -2.95 -33.65 -9.00
N ASP A 2 -3.38 -34.06 -10.19
CA ASP A 2 -2.89 -33.43 -11.41
C ASP A 2 -3.47 -32.03 -11.50
N GLU A 3 -2.74 -31.04 -11.98
CA GLU A 3 -3.16 -29.64 -12.08
C GLU A 3 -4.44 -29.44 -12.92
N GLU A 4 -4.74 -30.40 -13.80
CA GLU A 4 -5.96 -30.40 -14.62
C GLU A 4 -7.26 -30.66 -13.82
N GLU A 5 -7.17 -31.15 -12.58
CA GLU A 5 -8.31 -31.45 -11.69
C GLU A 5 -8.45 -30.43 -10.53
N MET A 6 -7.59 -29.41 -10.46
CA MET A 6 -7.66 -28.40 -9.40
C MET A 6 -8.75 -27.37 -9.72
N ASP A 7 -9.53 -27.00 -8.69
CA ASP A 7 -10.41 -25.84 -8.76
C ASP A 7 -9.62 -24.53 -8.57
N VAL A 8 -10.26 -23.38 -8.75
CA VAL A 8 -9.62 -22.06 -8.70
C VAL A 8 -9.00 -21.82 -7.33
N GLU A 9 -9.69 -22.19 -6.24
CA GLU A 9 -9.21 -22.01 -4.87
C GLU A 9 -7.90 -22.77 -4.64
N ALA A 10 -7.83 -24.06 -5.04
CA ALA A 10 -6.63 -24.86 -4.91
C ALA A 10 -5.47 -24.36 -5.78
N LEU A 11 -5.75 -23.78 -6.95
CA LEU A 11 -4.73 -23.16 -7.81
C LEU A 11 -4.14 -21.90 -7.15
N LEU A 12 -4.98 -21.06 -6.55
CA LEU A 12 -4.55 -19.83 -5.88
C LEU A 12 -3.79 -20.13 -4.59
N ASP A 13 -4.27 -21.08 -3.76
CA ASP A 13 -3.56 -21.52 -2.57
C ASP A 13 -2.13 -21.97 -2.91
N ARG A 14 -1.99 -22.78 -3.97
CA ARG A 14 -0.68 -23.22 -4.43
C ARG A 14 0.17 -22.06 -4.98
N ALA A 15 -0.44 -21.08 -5.66
CA ALA A 15 0.28 -19.92 -6.15
C ALA A 15 0.84 -19.06 -4.99
N TYR A 16 0.10 -18.92 -3.89
CA TYR A 16 0.58 -18.23 -2.69
C TYR A 16 1.68 -19.00 -1.94
N GLU A 17 1.72 -20.31 -2.04
CA GLU A 17 2.73 -21.15 -1.39
C GLU A 17 4.03 -21.29 -2.22
N SER A 18 3.99 -21.00 -3.52
CA SER A 18 5.14 -21.18 -4.42
C SER A 18 6.11 -19.98 -4.34
N GLU A 19 7.42 -20.31 -4.30
CA GLU A 19 8.51 -19.34 -4.43
C GLU A 19 9.00 -19.23 -5.90
N ASP A 20 8.45 -20.03 -6.81
CA ASP A 20 8.84 -20.07 -8.23
C ASP A 20 7.90 -19.16 -9.05
N ALA A 21 8.42 -18.06 -9.54
CA ALA A 21 7.67 -17.07 -10.31
C ALA A 21 7.04 -17.68 -11.60
N GLU A 22 7.72 -18.62 -12.28
CA GLU A 22 7.17 -19.27 -13.48
C GLU A 22 5.98 -20.18 -13.12
N GLU A 23 6.07 -20.89 -11.98
CA GLU A 23 4.96 -21.70 -11.45
C GLU A 23 3.78 -20.81 -11.04
N VAL A 24 4.03 -19.71 -10.33
CA VAL A 24 2.96 -18.76 -9.93
C VAL A 24 2.24 -18.21 -11.17
N GLU A 25 2.98 -17.78 -12.20
CA GLU A 25 2.39 -17.27 -13.44
C GLU A 25 1.51 -18.32 -14.12
N ALA A 26 1.95 -19.58 -14.20
CA ALA A 26 1.19 -20.67 -14.80
C ALA A 26 -0.10 -20.97 -14.03
N LEU A 27 -0.03 -21.01 -12.69
CA LEU A 27 -1.19 -21.25 -11.82
C LEU A 27 -2.22 -20.13 -11.91
N VAL A 28 -1.78 -18.87 -11.89
CA VAL A 28 -2.65 -17.69 -12.04
C VAL A 28 -3.29 -17.67 -13.42
N ALA A 29 -2.54 -17.94 -14.49
CA ALA A 29 -3.09 -18.03 -15.83
C ALA A 29 -4.18 -19.11 -15.92
N ARG A 30 -3.96 -20.26 -15.28
CA ARG A 30 -4.93 -21.37 -15.26
C ARG A 30 -6.18 -21.00 -14.45
N ALA A 31 -6.03 -20.34 -13.30
CA ALA A 31 -7.16 -19.83 -12.52
C ALA A 31 -8.03 -18.88 -13.34
N LEU A 32 -7.43 -17.94 -14.08
CA LEU A 32 -8.12 -16.99 -14.95
C LEU A 32 -8.73 -17.63 -16.22
N GLU A 33 -8.25 -18.78 -16.67
CA GLU A 33 -8.94 -19.54 -17.71
C GLU A 33 -10.26 -20.14 -17.22
N ILE A 34 -10.33 -20.53 -15.94
CA ILE A 34 -11.52 -21.10 -15.32
C ILE A 34 -12.49 -19.99 -14.91
N GLU A 35 -11.98 -18.96 -14.22
CA GLU A 35 -12.73 -17.81 -13.74
C GLU A 35 -12.03 -16.51 -14.16
N PRO A 36 -12.32 -15.95 -15.35
CA PRO A 36 -11.63 -14.77 -15.87
C PRO A 36 -11.74 -13.51 -14.99
N ASP A 37 -12.80 -13.41 -14.19
CA ASP A 37 -13.08 -12.27 -13.33
C ASP A 37 -12.78 -12.57 -11.85
N ASN A 38 -12.06 -13.65 -11.53
CA ASN A 38 -11.70 -13.98 -10.16
C ASN A 38 -10.78 -12.89 -9.58
N PRO A 39 -11.19 -12.19 -8.51
CA PRO A 39 -10.49 -11.01 -8.02
C PRO A 39 -9.13 -11.31 -7.39
N GLU A 40 -8.96 -12.47 -6.76
CA GLU A 40 -7.66 -12.87 -6.19
C GLU A 40 -6.67 -13.26 -7.30
N ALA A 41 -7.13 -13.96 -8.32
CA ALA A 41 -6.31 -14.26 -9.50
C ALA A 41 -5.90 -12.98 -10.24
N LEU A 42 -6.79 -11.99 -10.35
CA LEU A 42 -6.48 -10.69 -10.94
C LEU A 42 -5.50 -9.89 -10.07
N LEU A 43 -5.59 -9.97 -8.75
CA LEU A 43 -4.63 -9.35 -7.83
C LEU A 43 -3.23 -9.93 -8.03
N LEU A 44 -3.09 -11.27 -8.03
CA LEU A 44 -1.82 -11.93 -8.30
C LEU A 44 -1.30 -11.63 -9.72
N ARG A 45 -2.19 -11.58 -10.72
CA ARG A 45 -1.82 -11.19 -12.09
C ARG A 45 -1.25 -9.79 -12.14
N ALA A 46 -1.83 -8.85 -11.40
CA ALA A 46 -1.33 -7.48 -11.29
C ALA A 46 0.06 -7.45 -10.64
N ASP A 47 0.29 -8.25 -9.58
CA ASP A 47 1.60 -8.34 -8.91
C ASP A 47 2.69 -8.94 -9.82
N LEU A 48 2.33 -9.81 -10.78
CA LEU A 48 3.23 -10.38 -11.78
C LEU A 48 3.45 -9.49 -13.01
N THR A 49 2.71 -8.39 -13.15
CA THR A 49 2.77 -7.51 -14.32
C THR A 49 3.81 -6.41 -14.10
N ASP A 50 4.86 -6.36 -14.95
CA ASP A 50 5.93 -5.36 -14.85
C ASP A 50 5.50 -3.97 -15.36
N ASP A 51 4.62 -3.91 -16.35
CA ASP A 51 4.14 -2.67 -16.93
C ASP A 51 3.06 -2.02 -16.05
N ASP A 52 3.36 -0.83 -15.52
CA ASP A 52 2.49 -0.12 -14.57
C ASP A 52 1.15 0.30 -15.19
N GLU A 53 1.08 0.61 -16.50
CA GLU A 53 -0.18 0.96 -17.16
C GLU A 53 -1.07 -0.27 -17.31
N GLU A 54 -0.49 -1.42 -17.70
CA GLU A 54 -1.21 -2.70 -17.77
C GLU A 54 -1.66 -3.14 -16.37
N ARG A 55 -0.76 -3.08 -15.38
CA ARG A 55 -1.07 -3.39 -13.97
C ARG A 55 -2.24 -2.55 -13.47
N LEU A 56 -2.22 -1.25 -13.70
CA LEU A 56 -3.29 -0.35 -13.29
C LEU A 56 -4.61 -0.68 -13.97
N SER A 57 -4.59 -1.04 -15.25
CA SER A 57 -5.79 -1.47 -15.99
C SER A 57 -6.42 -2.72 -15.39
N ILE A 58 -5.60 -3.73 -15.03
CA ILE A 58 -6.06 -4.96 -14.37
C ILE A 58 -6.70 -4.62 -13.02
N LEU A 59 -6.01 -3.84 -12.19
CA LEU A 59 -6.49 -3.46 -10.86
C LEU A 59 -7.79 -2.66 -10.90
N GLN A 60 -7.93 -1.73 -11.85
CA GLN A 60 -9.16 -0.94 -12.00
C GLN A 60 -10.34 -1.81 -12.44
N GLY A 61 -10.13 -2.71 -13.40
CA GLY A 61 -11.17 -3.65 -13.82
C GLY A 61 -11.63 -4.57 -12.68
N ALA A 62 -10.68 -5.12 -11.91
CA ALA A 62 -10.95 -5.93 -10.74
C ALA A 62 -11.72 -5.15 -9.65
N LEU A 63 -11.30 -3.92 -9.35
CA LEU A 63 -11.98 -3.04 -8.39
C LEU A 63 -13.42 -2.75 -8.79
N GLU A 64 -13.69 -2.47 -10.06
CA GLU A 64 -15.05 -2.22 -10.55
C GLU A 64 -15.93 -3.47 -10.43
N ALA A 65 -15.41 -4.64 -10.81
CA ALA A 65 -16.12 -5.91 -10.74
C ALA A 65 -16.47 -6.29 -9.28
N VAL A 66 -15.48 -6.26 -8.39
CA VAL A 66 -15.68 -6.57 -6.97
C VAL A 66 -16.67 -5.61 -6.31
N LYS A 67 -16.53 -4.31 -6.59
CA LYS A 67 -17.45 -3.29 -6.07
C LYS A 67 -18.90 -3.52 -6.50
N ALA A 68 -19.12 -3.98 -7.73
CA ALA A 68 -20.44 -4.29 -8.23
C ALA A 68 -21.06 -5.47 -7.44
N VAL A 69 -20.31 -6.53 -7.20
CA VAL A 69 -20.75 -7.70 -6.42
C VAL A 69 -21.05 -7.31 -4.97
N LEU A 70 -20.14 -6.61 -4.29
CA LEU A 70 -20.34 -6.16 -2.91
C LEU A 70 -21.61 -5.30 -2.77
N LYS A 71 -21.88 -4.45 -3.76
CA LYS A 71 -23.09 -3.63 -3.80
C LYS A 71 -24.36 -4.46 -4.01
N GLU A 72 -24.31 -5.49 -4.87
CA GLU A 72 -25.44 -6.40 -5.10
C GLU A 72 -25.76 -7.23 -3.86
N GLU A 73 -24.73 -7.61 -3.10
CA GLU A 73 -24.85 -8.33 -1.83
C GLU A 73 -25.25 -7.41 -0.67
N GLY A 74 -25.28 -6.09 -0.87
CA GLY A 74 -25.63 -5.11 0.15
C GLY A 74 -24.57 -4.97 1.24
N VAL A 75 -23.29 -5.24 0.93
CA VAL A 75 -22.17 -5.07 1.84
C VAL A 75 -21.74 -3.60 1.84
N GLU A 76 -21.90 -2.94 2.97
CA GLU A 76 -21.45 -1.55 3.16
C GLU A 76 -19.92 -1.48 3.35
N GLU A 77 -19.32 -0.32 3.02
CA GLU A 77 -17.84 -0.15 3.05
C GLU A 77 -17.27 -0.42 4.46
N GLU A 78 -17.99 -0.07 5.51
CA GLU A 78 -17.58 -0.30 6.90
C GLU A 78 -17.48 -1.78 7.28
N ALA A 79 -18.07 -2.67 6.49
CA ALA A 79 -18.06 -4.12 6.72
C ALA A 79 -17.04 -4.86 5.82
N TYR A 80 -16.24 -4.16 5.03
CA TYR A 80 -15.32 -4.80 4.09
C TYR A 80 -14.24 -5.65 4.79
N GLU A 81 -13.78 -5.25 5.96
CA GLU A 81 -12.77 -5.99 6.74
C GLU A 81 -13.28 -7.35 7.24
N GLU A 82 -14.59 -7.46 7.48
CA GLU A 82 -15.24 -8.69 7.95
C GLU A 82 -15.76 -9.58 6.80
N ASN A 83 -15.71 -9.06 5.56
CA ASN A 83 -16.20 -9.75 4.38
C ASN A 83 -15.02 -10.24 3.52
N PRO A 84 -14.94 -11.54 3.15
CA PRO A 84 -13.81 -12.05 2.36
C PRO A 84 -13.57 -11.28 1.04
N LEU A 85 -14.64 -10.99 0.29
CA LEU A 85 -14.55 -10.22 -0.94
C LEU A 85 -14.20 -8.76 -0.68
N GLY A 86 -14.67 -8.19 0.45
CA GLY A 86 -14.30 -6.87 0.92
C GLY A 86 -12.80 -6.77 1.22
N THR A 87 -12.22 -7.78 1.87
CA THR A 87 -10.77 -7.84 2.14
C THR A 87 -9.97 -7.84 0.83
N VAL A 88 -10.39 -8.63 -0.17
CA VAL A 88 -9.75 -8.62 -1.51
C VAL A 88 -9.89 -7.23 -2.17
N TYR A 89 -11.06 -6.58 -2.04
CA TYR A 89 -11.26 -5.22 -2.54
C TYR A 89 -10.27 -4.22 -1.91
N LEU A 90 -10.05 -4.30 -0.60
CA LEU A 90 -9.08 -3.44 0.10
C LEU A 90 -7.64 -3.72 -0.35
N ALA A 91 -7.28 -4.98 -0.58
CA ALA A 91 -5.97 -5.36 -1.13
C ALA A 91 -5.78 -4.82 -2.56
N LEU A 92 -6.78 -4.92 -3.43
CA LEU A 92 -6.77 -4.34 -4.78
C LEU A 92 -6.61 -2.80 -4.72
N MET A 93 -7.33 -2.13 -3.80
CA MET A 93 -7.17 -0.68 -3.59
C MET A 93 -5.75 -0.30 -3.15
N GLN A 94 -5.15 -1.09 -2.27
CA GLN A 94 -3.78 -0.87 -1.82
C GLN A 94 -2.80 -0.97 -2.98
N ARG A 95 -2.86 -2.04 -3.79
CA ARG A 95 -2.02 -2.20 -4.98
C ARG A 95 -2.21 -1.06 -5.97
N ALA A 96 -3.48 -0.67 -6.22
CA ALA A 96 -3.79 0.46 -7.11
C ALA A 96 -3.21 1.78 -6.61
N ALA A 97 -3.25 2.06 -5.30
CA ALA A 97 -2.68 3.26 -4.72
C ALA A 97 -1.15 3.34 -4.92
N PHE A 98 -0.43 2.24 -4.71
CA PHE A 98 1.01 2.18 -4.93
C PHE A 98 1.36 2.31 -6.42
N THR A 99 0.61 1.65 -7.31
CA THR A 99 0.83 1.76 -8.76
C THR A 99 0.56 3.18 -9.26
N LEU A 100 -0.53 3.82 -8.81
CA LEU A 100 -0.84 5.21 -9.15
C LEU A 100 0.28 6.17 -8.72
N TYR A 101 0.79 6.00 -7.51
CA TYR A 101 1.95 6.77 -7.05
C TYR A 101 3.18 6.51 -7.93
N GLY A 102 3.45 5.25 -8.31
CA GLY A 102 4.56 4.87 -9.19
C GLY A 102 4.51 5.55 -10.56
N VAL A 103 3.31 5.73 -11.13
CA VAL A 103 3.13 6.46 -12.41
C VAL A 103 2.97 7.98 -12.25
N GLY A 104 3.07 8.50 -11.02
CA GLY A 104 3.00 9.95 -10.72
C GLY A 104 1.58 10.52 -10.65
N ASP A 105 0.56 9.69 -10.50
CA ASP A 105 -0.83 10.12 -10.28
C ASP A 105 -1.13 10.20 -8.77
N ASP A 106 -0.44 11.15 -8.11
CA ASP A 106 -0.52 11.34 -6.67
C ASP A 106 -1.93 11.69 -6.19
N GLU A 107 -2.73 12.39 -6.99
CA GLU A 107 -4.08 12.81 -6.63
C GLU A 107 -4.98 11.58 -6.44
N ARG A 108 -5.00 10.68 -7.42
CA ARG A 108 -5.80 9.45 -7.32
C ARG A 108 -5.22 8.46 -6.30
N ALA A 109 -3.89 8.41 -6.16
CA ALA A 109 -3.26 7.62 -5.11
C ALA A 109 -3.73 8.07 -3.72
N MET A 110 -3.73 9.39 -3.46
CA MET A 110 -4.19 9.95 -2.18
C MET A 110 -5.67 9.67 -1.90
N GLU A 111 -6.55 9.71 -2.91
CA GLU A 111 -7.96 9.35 -2.73
C GLU A 111 -8.13 7.90 -2.24
N LEU A 112 -7.38 6.95 -2.82
CA LEU A 112 -7.41 5.55 -2.38
C LEU A 112 -6.79 5.37 -1.00
N ILE A 113 -5.66 6.03 -0.74
CA ILE A 113 -4.97 5.99 0.56
C ILE A 113 -5.89 6.51 1.68
N GLU A 114 -6.56 7.65 1.48
CA GLU A 114 -7.47 8.21 2.49
C GLU A 114 -8.69 7.32 2.76
N ARG A 115 -9.13 6.54 1.76
CA ARG A 115 -10.15 5.52 1.96
C ARG A 115 -9.61 4.34 2.75
N LEU A 116 -8.44 3.80 2.38
CA LEU A 116 -7.78 2.69 3.08
C LEU A 116 -7.49 3.01 4.55
N LEU A 117 -7.07 4.24 4.85
CA LEU A 117 -6.78 4.68 6.22
C LEU A 117 -8.03 4.81 7.12
N ARG A 118 -9.25 4.64 6.59
CA ARG A 118 -10.47 4.54 7.38
C ARG A 118 -10.73 3.12 7.88
N HIS A 119 -10.05 2.15 7.30
CA HIS A 119 -10.13 0.74 7.67
C HIS A 119 -9.01 0.38 8.65
N ASP A 120 -9.33 -0.48 9.62
CA ASP A 120 -8.35 -0.98 10.60
C ASP A 120 -7.70 -2.26 10.04
N LEU A 121 -6.90 -2.08 8.99
CA LEU A 121 -6.16 -3.19 8.38
C LEU A 121 -4.89 -3.47 9.21
N ASP A 122 -4.60 -4.74 9.45
CA ASP A 122 -3.41 -5.19 10.19
C ASP A 122 -2.08 -4.65 9.62
N ASP A 123 -2.04 -4.31 8.32
CA ASP A 123 -0.85 -3.77 7.62
C ASP A 123 -1.07 -2.35 7.04
N ASN A 124 -1.66 -1.47 7.80
CA ASN A 124 -1.77 -0.05 7.41
C ASN A 124 -0.43 0.70 7.38
N GLY A 125 0.66 0.07 7.84
CA GLY A 125 1.98 0.69 7.93
C GLY A 125 2.54 1.14 6.58
N ALA A 126 2.41 0.31 5.56
CA ALA A 126 2.85 0.63 4.21
C ALA A 126 2.01 1.77 3.59
N VAL A 127 0.67 1.69 3.70
CA VAL A 127 -0.25 2.73 3.21
C VAL A 127 0.00 4.06 3.91
N ARG A 128 0.19 4.04 5.23
CA ARG A 128 0.47 5.23 6.05
C ARG A 128 1.82 5.84 5.70
N SER A 129 2.81 5.01 5.43
CA SER A 129 4.14 5.47 5.00
C SER A 129 4.07 6.15 3.63
N LEU A 130 3.30 5.60 2.69
CA LEU A 130 3.06 6.22 1.38
C LEU A 130 2.30 7.55 1.53
N TYR A 131 1.28 7.61 2.39
CA TYR A 131 0.55 8.84 2.70
C TYR A 131 1.50 9.97 3.12
N TYR A 132 2.34 9.71 4.12
CA TYR A 132 3.29 10.72 4.58
C TYR A 132 4.37 11.06 3.54
N ARG A 133 4.78 10.10 2.73
CA ARG A 133 5.73 10.33 1.64
C ARG A 133 5.17 11.34 0.64
N ILE A 134 3.96 11.13 0.14
CA ILE A 134 3.29 12.04 -0.78
C ILE A 134 3.14 13.45 -0.16
N LEU A 135 2.69 13.54 1.10
CA LEU A 135 2.57 14.82 1.78
C LEU A 135 3.92 15.57 1.92
N ILE A 136 5.02 14.85 2.16
CA ILE A 136 6.37 15.42 2.23
C ILE A 136 6.78 15.97 0.86
N GLU A 137 6.56 15.22 -0.21
CA GLU A 137 6.88 15.61 -1.59
C GLU A 137 6.07 16.84 -2.03
N GLN A 138 4.80 16.94 -1.58
CA GLN A 138 3.92 18.09 -1.82
C GLN A 138 4.17 19.28 -0.88
N ASN A 139 5.07 19.15 0.10
CA ASN A 139 5.39 20.15 1.12
C ASN A 139 4.19 20.50 2.03
N GLU A 140 3.27 19.56 2.28
CA GLU A 140 2.07 19.74 3.09
C GLU A 140 2.35 19.65 4.61
N TRP A 141 3.32 20.44 5.09
CA TRP A 141 3.88 20.36 6.44
C TRP A 141 2.84 20.56 7.55
N GLN A 142 1.88 21.49 7.37
CA GLN A 142 0.82 21.72 8.35
C GLN A 142 -0.11 20.51 8.45
N LEU A 143 -0.44 19.91 7.30
CA LEU A 143 -1.29 18.73 7.26
C LEU A 143 -0.60 17.52 7.93
N ILE A 144 0.69 17.33 7.66
CA ILE A 144 1.50 16.31 8.35
C ILE A 144 1.42 16.48 9.87
N LEU A 145 1.67 17.69 10.40
CA LEU A 145 1.61 17.92 11.85
C LEU A 145 0.22 17.65 12.41
N SER A 146 -0.85 18.10 11.73
CA SER A 146 -2.22 17.88 12.20
C SER A 146 -2.60 16.40 12.22
N ARG A 147 -2.19 15.64 11.20
CA ARG A 147 -2.45 14.19 11.11
C ARG A 147 -1.66 13.41 12.14
N THR A 148 -0.36 13.71 12.29
CA THR A 148 0.49 13.01 13.29
C THR A 148 0.08 13.28 14.74
N MET A 149 -0.74 14.30 15.01
CA MET A 149 -1.34 14.51 16.33
C MET A 149 -2.60 13.67 16.57
N GLN A 150 -3.22 13.16 15.52
CA GLN A 150 -4.45 12.36 15.56
C GLN A 150 -4.15 10.85 15.44
N ASP A 151 -3.02 10.52 14.82
CA ASP A 151 -2.59 9.14 14.65
C ASP A 151 -2.20 8.51 15.99
N GLU A 152 -2.85 7.40 16.32
CA GLU A 152 -2.51 6.59 17.51
C GLU A 152 -1.38 5.60 17.22
N ASP A 153 -1.18 5.26 15.95
CA ASP A 153 -0.15 4.35 15.50
C ASP A 153 1.15 5.09 15.17
N HIS A 154 2.10 5.00 16.09
CA HIS A 154 3.38 5.71 16.05
C HIS A 154 4.44 4.91 15.29
N GLN A 155 4.20 4.64 14.02
CA GLN A 155 5.14 3.92 13.16
C GLN A 155 6.29 4.82 12.66
N LEU A 156 7.25 4.19 11.97
CA LEU A 156 8.46 4.84 11.48
C LEU A 156 8.18 6.01 10.55
N GLY A 157 7.28 5.84 9.57
CA GLY A 157 6.87 6.89 8.64
C GLY A 157 6.27 8.11 9.37
N TRP A 158 5.43 7.88 10.38
CA TRP A 158 4.88 8.91 11.24
C TRP A 158 5.97 9.71 11.97
N ALA A 159 6.96 9.03 12.56
CA ALA A 159 8.00 9.69 13.36
C ALA A 159 8.87 10.62 12.50
N TYR A 160 9.30 10.16 11.32
CA TYR A 160 10.15 10.95 10.43
C TYR A 160 9.35 12.04 9.70
N ALA A 161 8.11 11.81 9.30
CA ALA A 161 7.26 12.84 8.72
C ALA A 161 7.01 14.01 9.70
N ARG A 162 6.68 13.68 10.95
CA ARG A 162 6.50 14.65 12.04
C ARG A 162 7.77 15.46 12.29
N LEU A 163 8.93 14.81 12.32
CA LEU A 163 10.22 15.49 12.43
C LEU A 163 10.46 16.47 11.30
N CYS A 164 10.28 16.04 10.04
CA CYS A 164 10.46 16.88 8.86
C CYS A 164 9.55 18.10 8.91
N ALA A 165 8.26 17.89 9.19
CA ALA A 165 7.28 18.98 9.28
C ALA A 165 7.62 19.98 10.40
N ALA A 166 8.00 19.49 11.59
CA ALA A 166 8.41 20.36 12.69
C ALA A 166 9.68 21.18 12.36
N PHE A 167 10.61 20.58 11.62
CA PHE A 167 11.83 21.28 11.19
C PHE A 167 11.52 22.33 10.13
N MET A 168 10.70 22.01 9.13
CA MET A 168 10.36 22.89 8.01
C MET A 168 9.50 24.09 8.44
N LEU A 169 8.60 23.90 9.42
CA LEU A 169 7.74 24.94 9.94
C LEU A 169 8.40 25.79 11.04
N ALA A 170 9.55 25.38 11.56
CA ALA A 170 10.24 26.16 12.59
C ALA A 170 10.68 27.54 12.04
N PRO A 171 10.35 28.65 12.75
CA PRO A 171 10.80 29.97 12.35
C PRO A 171 12.32 30.05 12.20
N LYS A 172 12.80 30.81 11.22
CA LYS A 172 14.26 31.03 11.05
C LYS A 172 14.84 31.67 12.32
N GLY A 173 15.82 31.00 12.94
CA GLY A 173 16.48 31.46 14.16
C GLY A 173 15.75 31.08 15.47
N ALA A 174 14.63 30.35 15.41
CA ALA A 174 13.98 29.82 16.60
C ALA A 174 14.78 28.68 17.25
N ASP A 175 14.52 28.47 18.54
CA ASP A 175 15.01 27.27 19.21
C ASP A 175 14.38 26.01 18.56
N ARG A 176 15.23 25.16 18.02
CA ARG A 176 14.84 23.89 17.40
C ARG A 176 14.73 22.75 18.40
N GLY A 177 14.59 23.05 19.69
CA GLY A 177 14.52 22.03 20.76
C GLY A 177 13.40 21.00 20.54
N THR A 178 12.26 21.41 20.00
CA THR A 178 11.15 20.51 19.65
C THR A 178 11.56 19.57 18.50
N ALA A 179 12.10 20.09 17.41
CA ALA A 179 12.56 19.24 16.30
C ALA A 179 13.71 18.31 16.74
N ALA A 180 14.63 18.79 17.58
CA ALA A 180 15.71 17.98 18.12
C ALA A 180 15.18 16.80 18.99
N ARG A 181 14.15 17.03 19.80
CA ARG A 181 13.51 15.95 20.57
C ARG A 181 12.84 14.94 19.65
N MET A 182 12.07 15.39 18.66
CA MET A 182 11.45 14.50 17.68
C MET A 182 12.48 13.71 16.87
N PHE A 183 13.64 14.30 16.58
CA PHE A 183 14.75 13.59 15.95
C PHE A 183 15.25 12.43 16.82
N TRP A 184 15.43 12.65 18.12
CA TRP A 184 15.83 11.57 19.01
C TRP A 184 14.78 10.48 19.15
N GLU A 185 13.48 10.84 19.20
CA GLU A 185 12.37 9.88 19.21
C GLU A 185 12.40 9.01 17.92
N ALA A 186 12.52 9.62 16.74
CA ALA A 186 12.61 8.92 15.47
C ALA A 186 13.88 8.05 15.34
N LEU A 187 15.03 8.57 15.83
CA LEU A 187 16.31 7.85 15.81
C LEU A 187 16.30 6.58 16.67
N ILE A 188 15.59 6.61 17.80
CA ILE A 188 15.41 5.43 18.66
C ILE A 188 14.60 4.35 17.94
N MET A 189 13.62 4.73 17.12
CA MET A 189 12.81 3.79 16.36
C MET A 189 13.62 3.13 15.24
N SER A 190 14.42 3.91 14.49
CA SER A 190 15.32 3.39 13.45
C SER A 190 16.52 4.31 13.24
N PRO A 191 17.70 3.94 13.75
CA PRO A 191 18.90 4.76 13.62
C PRO A 191 19.48 4.82 12.20
N ASN A 192 19.04 3.95 11.30
CA ASN A 192 19.56 3.84 9.95
C ASN A 192 18.89 4.80 8.96
N VAL A 193 17.64 5.20 9.19
CA VAL A 193 16.89 6.07 8.26
C VAL A 193 17.63 7.36 7.90
N PRO A 194 18.27 8.10 8.82
CA PRO A 194 19.02 9.30 8.45
C PRO A 194 20.16 9.03 7.46
N PHE A 195 20.78 7.86 7.50
CA PHE A 195 21.87 7.49 6.57
C PHE A 195 21.34 7.25 5.15
N TYR A 196 20.14 6.66 5.02
CA TYR A 196 19.46 6.56 3.72
C TYR A 196 19.03 7.94 3.21
N MET A 197 18.39 8.75 4.06
CA MET A 197 17.96 10.10 3.70
C MET A 197 19.12 11.01 3.26
N LEU A 198 20.31 10.81 3.81
CA LEU A 198 21.52 11.55 3.47
C LEU A 198 22.32 10.92 2.32
N GLY A 199 21.87 9.78 1.78
CA GLY A 199 22.54 9.08 0.69
C GLY A 199 23.83 8.35 1.08
N TYR A 200 24.05 8.10 2.37
CA TYR A 200 25.21 7.31 2.83
C TYR A 200 24.99 5.81 2.59
N PHE A 201 23.75 5.36 2.62
CA PHE A 201 23.38 4.00 2.25
C PHE A 201 22.57 4.06 0.95
N ALA A 202 22.87 3.15 0.03
CA ALA A 202 22.00 2.91 -1.11
C ALA A 202 20.72 2.19 -0.63
N GLU A 203 19.60 2.47 -1.28
CA GLU A 203 18.42 1.64 -1.11
C GLU A 203 18.82 0.19 -1.43
N PRO A 204 18.35 -0.80 -0.64
CA PRO A 204 18.53 -2.20 -1.01
C PRO A 204 18.04 -2.34 -2.45
N ALA A 205 18.84 -2.98 -3.31
CA ALA A 205 18.32 -3.40 -4.60
C ALA A 205 17.14 -4.34 -4.28
N ASP A 206 15.98 -4.09 -4.89
CA ASP A 206 14.89 -5.03 -4.81
C ASP A 206 15.47 -6.37 -5.27
N ASP A 207 15.48 -7.34 -4.36
CA ASP A 207 15.82 -8.72 -4.69
C ASP A 207 14.67 -9.22 -5.58
N SER A 208 14.86 -9.01 -6.90
CA SER A 208 14.06 -9.56 -7.97
C SER A 208 14.31 -11.03 -8.13
#